data_2ae807abaa80502580da733e1503a6fa
#
_entry.id   2ae807abaa80502580da733e1503a6fa
#
_cell.length_a   1.000
_cell.length_b   1.000
_cell.length_c   1.000
_cell.angle_alpha   90.00
_cell.angle_beta   90.00
_cell.angle_gamma   90.00
#
_symmetry.space_group_name_H-M   'P 1'
#
loop_
_entity.id
_entity.type
_entity.pdbx_description
1 polymer ?
#
loop_
_entity_poly.entity_id
_entity_poly.type
_entity_poly.pdbx_seq_one_letter_code
_entity_poly.pdbx_strand_id
1 'polypeptide(L)'
;MNKKSAQAKLNRITNNMVARAIAINNEWHSIRSMLGHTWAIFYVILGAREAGKSYAVMKYFISQWKKKKQPFYWLRLNEASTQKLLKNNAEKFVDADIRRQFDLDLTVKGTNVYDHGEKMAEILALSTYYNDKGVGYFDNEWNLGYNICLDEFQLEKDQKRQGDVCYQFVNQMENLVRSTKEKLRIFLIGNTLEEASDILTMFDFIPEQYGRYKIRKKKCIIDYLPPSEKYKQRRKGTVADLLTPEASNFTNEIAFDRSLIWKGRLEKPTAIIHFSKTEKYTVWDGKIIAQHNGERCQTNIAMRPYIDLIFTTQLRDQVIELFDNRALLYRNLITNKKFQKAIQLIKPRKQ
;
A
#
# COMPACT_ATOMS: atom_id res chain seq x y z
N MET A 1 0.74 17.02 -34.41
CA MET A 1 1.04 15.71 -33.79
C MET A 1 0.00 14.71 -34.24
N ASN A 2 0.38 13.65 -34.93
CA ASN A 2 -0.52 12.76 -35.66
C ASN A 2 -1.35 11.91 -34.67
N LYS A 3 -2.69 11.85 -34.82
CA LYS A 3 -3.61 11.07 -33.95
C LYS A 3 -3.18 9.62 -33.74
N LYS A 4 -2.55 9.00 -34.77
CA LYS A 4 -1.98 7.65 -34.68
C LYS A 4 -0.80 7.56 -33.69
N SER A 5 0.03 8.59 -33.57
CA SER A 5 1.17 8.65 -32.64
C SER A 5 0.71 8.82 -31.18
N ALA A 6 -0.35 9.62 -30.95
CA ALA A 6 -0.94 9.79 -29.62
C ALA A 6 -1.64 8.52 -29.15
N GLN A 7 -2.35 7.82 -30.03
CA GLN A 7 -3.00 6.53 -29.72
C GLN A 7 -1.98 5.42 -29.49
N ALA A 8 -0.89 5.38 -30.26
CA ALA A 8 0.21 4.42 -30.04
C ALA A 8 0.93 4.68 -28.71
N LYS A 9 1.08 5.95 -28.31
CA LYS A 9 1.67 6.35 -27.02
C LYS A 9 0.74 6.01 -25.85
N LEU A 10 -0.59 6.19 -26.01
CA LEU A 10 -1.62 5.81 -25.04
C LEU A 10 -1.66 4.28 -24.89
N ASN A 11 -1.64 3.54 -26.01
CA ASN A 11 -1.61 2.07 -25.99
C ASN A 11 -0.29 1.53 -25.39
N ARG A 12 0.83 2.23 -25.55
CA ARG A 12 2.11 1.86 -24.94
C ARG A 12 2.12 2.11 -23.42
N ILE A 13 1.41 3.14 -22.98
CA ILE A 13 1.21 3.43 -21.52
C ILE A 13 0.24 2.42 -20.91
N THR A 14 -0.86 2.09 -21.59
CA THR A 14 -1.81 1.06 -21.16
C THR A 14 -1.22 -0.34 -21.18
N ASN A 15 -0.43 -0.70 -22.21
CA ASN A 15 0.22 -2.01 -22.28
C ASN A 15 1.29 -2.23 -21.20
N ASN A 16 1.86 -1.18 -20.61
CA ASN A 16 2.73 -1.32 -19.43
C ASN A 16 1.94 -1.53 -18.12
N MET A 17 0.64 -1.32 -18.12
CA MET A 17 -0.27 -1.52 -16.98
C MET A 17 -1.15 -2.77 -17.14
N VAL A 18 -1.01 -3.53 -18.22
CA VAL A 18 -1.80 -4.75 -18.41
C VAL A 18 -1.39 -5.78 -17.37
N ALA A 19 -2.38 -6.26 -16.63
CA ALA A 19 -2.22 -7.40 -15.74
C ALA A 19 -1.68 -8.60 -16.53
N ARG A 20 -0.48 -9.07 -16.20
CA ARG A 20 -0.02 -10.35 -16.72
C ARG A 20 -0.53 -11.41 -15.76
N ALA A 21 -1.13 -12.44 -16.30
CA ALA A 21 -1.56 -13.61 -15.53
C ALA A 21 -0.39 -14.09 -14.66
N ILE A 22 -0.64 -14.22 -13.37
CA ILE A 22 0.30 -14.84 -12.46
C ILE A 22 0.01 -16.34 -12.54
N ALA A 23 0.95 -17.11 -13.03
CA ALA A 23 0.83 -18.56 -13.00
C ALA A 23 0.92 -19.01 -11.54
N ILE A 24 -0.23 -19.34 -10.96
CA ILE A 24 -0.33 -19.92 -9.62
C ILE A 24 -0.50 -21.41 -9.79
N ASN A 25 0.62 -22.11 -9.88
CA ASN A 25 0.63 -23.56 -9.95
C ASN A 25 0.64 -24.21 -8.56
N ASN A 26 0.87 -23.42 -7.50
CA ASN A 26 1.05 -23.90 -6.14
C ASN A 26 0.00 -23.28 -5.21
N GLU A 27 -0.26 -23.96 -4.10
CA GLU A 27 -1.12 -23.48 -3.02
C GLU A 27 -0.61 -22.15 -2.44
N TRP A 28 0.70 -21.97 -2.40
CA TRP A 28 1.38 -20.85 -1.75
C TRP A 28 2.01 -19.91 -2.76
N HIS A 29 1.94 -18.61 -2.45
CA HIS A 29 2.57 -17.58 -3.28
C HIS A 29 4.10 -17.70 -3.29
N SER A 30 4.71 -17.51 -4.47
CA SER A 30 6.15 -17.44 -4.64
C SER A 30 6.58 -16.07 -5.14
N ILE A 31 7.45 -15.40 -4.40
CA ILE A 31 8.03 -14.10 -4.79
C ILE A 31 9.17 -14.21 -5.81
N ARG A 32 9.60 -15.42 -6.16
CA ARG A 32 10.76 -15.66 -7.04
C ARG A 32 10.68 -14.89 -8.35
N SER A 33 9.51 -14.88 -8.98
CA SER A 33 9.30 -14.16 -10.25
C SER A 33 9.26 -12.64 -10.09
N MET A 34 8.88 -12.11 -8.91
CA MET A 34 8.96 -10.68 -8.60
C MET A 34 10.42 -10.24 -8.46
N LEU A 35 11.24 -11.02 -7.76
CA LEU A 35 12.66 -10.74 -7.51
C LEU A 35 13.49 -10.66 -8.79
N GLY A 36 13.08 -11.31 -9.88
CA GLY A 36 13.70 -11.19 -11.19
C GLY A 36 13.61 -9.79 -11.83
N HIS A 37 12.78 -8.89 -11.26
CA HIS A 37 12.65 -7.53 -11.74
C HIS A 37 13.57 -6.56 -10.98
N THR A 38 14.85 -6.57 -11.26
CA THR A 38 15.90 -5.80 -10.57
C THR A 38 15.73 -4.27 -10.62
N TRP A 39 14.90 -3.76 -11.54
CA TRP A 39 14.58 -2.34 -11.65
C TRP A 39 13.59 -1.86 -10.55
N ALA A 40 12.87 -2.78 -9.89
CA ALA A 40 11.88 -2.43 -8.88
C ALA A 40 12.56 -2.26 -7.51
N ILE A 41 12.02 -1.32 -6.74
CA ILE A 41 12.34 -1.10 -5.33
C ILE A 41 11.19 -1.61 -4.46
N PHE A 42 9.95 -1.34 -4.90
CA PHE A 42 8.75 -1.69 -4.16
C PHE A 42 8.11 -2.95 -4.74
N TYR A 43 7.81 -3.90 -3.87
CA TYR A 43 7.17 -5.19 -4.17
C TYR A 43 5.91 -5.31 -3.33
N VAL A 44 4.76 -5.02 -3.93
CA VAL A 44 3.46 -5.06 -3.24
C VAL A 44 2.79 -6.40 -3.49
N ILE A 45 2.35 -7.06 -2.44
CA ILE A 45 1.68 -8.36 -2.52
C ILE A 45 0.33 -8.26 -1.82
N LEU A 46 -0.73 -8.34 -2.61
CA LEU A 46 -2.11 -8.33 -2.14
C LEU A 46 -2.72 -9.72 -2.32
N GLY A 47 -3.49 -10.18 -1.35
CA GLY A 47 -4.11 -11.49 -1.46
C GLY A 47 -4.82 -11.91 -0.19
N ALA A 48 -5.58 -12.99 -0.25
CA ALA A 48 -6.29 -13.54 0.90
C ALA A 48 -5.36 -13.86 2.08
N ARG A 49 -5.93 -13.94 3.27
CA ARG A 49 -5.23 -14.50 4.43
C ARG A 49 -4.76 -15.92 4.11
N GLU A 50 -3.65 -16.33 4.71
CA GLU A 50 -3.09 -17.68 4.55
C GLU A 50 -2.67 -18.04 3.10
N ALA A 51 -2.43 -17.05 2.22
CA ALA A 51 -1.88 -17.30 0.89
C ALA A 51 -0.34 -17.45 0.86
N GLY A 52 0.31 -17.46 2.03
CA GLY A 52 1.78 -17.63 2.15
C GLY A 52 2.60 -16.38 1.86
N LYS A 53 1.99 -15.19 1.79
CA LYS A 53 2.67 -13.92 1.45
C LYS A 53 3.81 -13.58 2.41
N SER A 54 3.50 -13.47 3.70
CA SER A 54 4.49 -13.12 4.74
C SER A 54 5.53 -14.23 4.89
N TYR A 55 5.12 -15.49 4.80
CA TYR A 55 6.02 -16.65 4.80
C TYR A 55 7.07 -16.56 3.67
N ALA A 56 6.63 -16.27 2.43
CA ALA A 56 7.53 -16.21 1.28
C ALA A 56 8.57 -15.07 1.42
N VAL A 57 8.16 -13.91 1.91
CA VAL A 57 9.06 -12.76 2.14
C VAL A 57 10.01 -13.05 3.31
N MET A 58 9.50 -13.60 4.42
CA MET A 58 10.31 -13.97 5.57
C MET A 58 11.37 -15.00 5.18
N LYS A 59 10.98 -16.06 4.49
CA LYS A 59 11.93 -17.10 4.02
C LYS A 59 13.01 -16.51 3.12
N TYR A 60 12.65 -15.55 2.25
CA TYR A 60 13.63 -14.84 1.43
C TYR A 60 14.61 -14.02 2.29
N PHE A 61 14.13 -13.24 3.25
CA PHE A 61 14.99 -12.42 4.11
C PHE A 61 15.94 -13.29 4.94
N ILE A 62 15.44 -14.35 5.55
CA ILE A 62 16.25 -15.31 6.30
C ILE A 62 17.32 -15.97 5.38
N SER A 63 16.94 -16.31 4.14
CA SER A 63 17.92 -16.83 3.17
C SER A 63 19.02 -15.82 2.83
N GLN A 64 18.70 -14.51 2.74
CA GLN A 64 19.71 -13.47 2.54
C GLN A 64 20.58 -13.28 3.78
N TRP A 65 19.99 -13.35 4.97
CA TRP A 65 20.72 -13.34 6.24
C TRP A 65 21.72 -14.50 6.34
N LYS A 66 21.27 -15.74 6.15
CA LYS A 66 22.18 -16.92 6.24
C LYS A 66 23.27 -16.92 5.18
N LYS A 67 23.00 -16.43 3.97
CA LYS A 67 23.98 -16.43 2.87
C LYS A 67 24.95 -15.25 2.90
N LYS A 68 24.52 -14.09 3.36
CA LYS A 68 25.24 -12.82 3.18
C LYS A 68 25.34 -12.01 4.46
N LYS A 69 24.77 -12.49 5.56
CA LYS A 69 24.60 -11.71 6.79
C LYS A 69 23.90 -10.37 6.55
N GLN A 70 22.97 -10.34 5.58
CA GLN A 70 22.19 -9.14 5.26
C GLN A 70 21.04 -9.02 6.25
N PRO A 71 21.07 -8.05 7.17
CA PRO A 71 19.98 -7.83 8.12
C PRO A 71 18.77 -7.22 7.44
N PHE A 72 17.63 -7.20 8.14
CA PHE A 72 16.40 -6.66 7.58
C PHE A 72 15.51 -5.97 8.61
N TYR A 73 14.59 -5.12 8.11
CA TYR A 73 13.56 -4.47 8.91
C TYR A 73 12.21 -5.08 8.64
N TRP A 74 11.45 -5.30 9.72
CA TRP A 74 10.06 -5.75 9.64
C TRP A 74 9.15 -4.75 10.32
N LEU A 75 8.26 -4.14 9.55
CA LEU A 75 7.39 -3.07 10.00
C LEU A 75 5.96 -3.57 10.16
N ARG A 76 5.27 -3.04 11.16
CA ARG A 76 3.83 -3.15 11.38
C ARG A 76 3.22 -1.75 11.50
N LEU A 77 1.90 -1.63 11.36
CA LEU A 77 1.23 -0.34 11.46
C LEU A 77 1.29 0.25 12.87
N ASN A 78 1.16 -0.59 13.90
CA ASN A 78 1.09 -0.14 15.29
C ASN A 78 2.01 -0.94 16.21
N GLU A 79 2.32 -0.33 17.35
CA GLU A 79 3.23 -0.89 18.35
C GLU A 79 2.68 -2.18 18.99
N ALA A 80 1.37 -2.26 19.26
CA ALA A 80 0.80 -3.45 19.86
C ALA A 80 0.99 -4.71 18.99
N SER A 81 0.98 -4.56 17.66
CA SER A 81 1.25 -5.67 16.75
C SER A 81 2.74 -6.02 16.67
N THR A 82 3.65 -5.04 16.80
CA THR A 82 5.10 -5.33 16.89
C THR A 82 5.45 -6.06 18.16
N GLN A 83 4.91 -5.65 19.31
CA GLN A 83 5.13 -6.30 20.60
C GLN A 83 4.68 -7.77 20.61
N LYS A 84 3.61 -8.10 19.90
CA LYS A 84 3.15 -9.50 19.75
C LYS A 84 4.18 -10.37 19.00
N LEU A 85 4.91 -9.80 18.03
CA LEU A 85 5.95 -10.52 17.29
C LEU A 85 7.23 -10.72 18.10
N LEU A 86 7.55 -9.80 19.02
CA LEU A 86 8.75 -9.83 19.85
C LEU A 86 8.64 -10.76 21.06
N LYS A 87 7.43 -11.15 21.47
CA LYS A 87 7.22 -12.03 22.62
C LYS A 87 7.89 -13.40 22.43
N ASN A 88 8.31 -14.01 23.57
CA ASN A 88 8.87 -15.35 23.62
C ASN A 88 10.03 -15.53 22.63
N ASN A 89 11.01 -14.63 22.65
CA ASN A 89 12.13 -14.65 21.71
C ASN A 89 11.70 -14.72 20.25
N ALA A 90 10.72 -13.87 19.89
CA ALA A 90 10.21 -13.78 18.52
C ALA A 90 9.60 -15.10 17.99
N GLU A 91 9.00 -15.92 18.86
CA GLU A 91 8.40 -17.21 18.48
C GLU A 91 7.37 -17.08 17.35
N LYS A 92 6.56 -15.99 17.37
CA LYS A 92 5.53 -15.73 16.36
C LYS A 92 6.04 -14.92 15.17
N PHE A 93 7.26 -14.46 15.19
CA PHE A 93 7.84 -13.65 14.13
C PHE A 93 8.29 -14.49 12.94
N VAL A 94 8.97 -15.60 13.23
CA VAL A 94 9.46 -16.53 12.21
C VAL A 94 8.78 -17.88 12.38
N ASP A 95 8.15 -18.36 11.32
CA ASP A 95 7.49 -19.67 11.30
C ASP A 95 8.43 -20.81 11.75
N ALA A 96 7.87 -21.78 12.46
CA ALA A 96 8.64 -22.89 13.03
C ALA A 96 9.41 -23.70 11.99
N ASP A 97 8.82 -23.89 10.80
CA ASP A 97 9.54 -24.61 9.71
C ASP A 97 10.67 -23.79 9.11
N ILE A 98 10.55 -22.47 9.03
CA ILE A 98 11.66 -21.60 8.60
C ILE A 98 12.78 -21.69 9.65
N ARG A 99 12.42 -21.61 10.95
CA ARG A 99 13.41 -21.71 12.03
C ARG A 99 14.17 -23.03 11.95
N ARG A 100 13.46 -24.14 11.79
CA ARG A 100 14.09 -25.48 11.64
C ARG A 100 14.93 -25.60 10.37
N GLN A 101 14.38 -25.12 9.22
CA GLN A 101 15.06 -25.20 7.94
C GLN A 101 16.40 -24.45 7.91
N PHE A 102 16.46 -23.31 8.60
CA PHE A 102 17.64 -22.43 8.59
C PHE A 102 18.45 -22.49 9.89
N ASP A 103 18.14 -23.39 10.79
CA ASP A 103 18.82 -23.54 12.08
C ASP A 103 18.96 -22.18 12.79
N LEU A 104 17.82 -21.58 13.16
CA LEU A 104 17.79 -20.27 13.81
C LEU A 104 17.72 -20.42 15.34
N ASP A 105 18.63 -19.76 16.04
CA ASP A 105 18.59 -19.56 17.49
C ASP A 105 18.26 -18.09 17.80
N LEU A 106 16.97 -17.83 18.04
CA LEU A 106 16.46 -16.46 18.15
C LEU A 106 16.44 -15.96 19.58
N THR A 107 17.01 -14.77 19.77
CA THR A 107 16.89 -13.98 21.00
C THR A 107 16.44 -12.56 20.69
N VAL A 108 15.79 -11.89 21.66
CA VAL A 108 15.23 -10.55 21.50
C VAL A 108 15.79 -9.61 22.55
N LYS A 109 16.23 -8.41 22.09
CA LYS A 109 16.61 -7.28 22.97
C LYS A 109 15.97 -6.01 22.44
N GLY A 110 14.95 -5.49 23.16
CA GLY A 110 14.16 -4.36 22.68
C GLY A 110 13.41 -4.71 21.40
N THR A 111 13.64 -3.95 20.35
CA THR A 111 13.07 -4.16 18.99
C THR A 111 13.95 -5.07 18.10
N ASN A 112 15.16 -5.42 18.59
CA ASN A 112 16.14 -6.17 17.81
C ASN A 112 15.99 -7.68 18.02
N VAL A 113 16.04 -8.42 16.92
CA VAL A 113 16.05 -9.88 16.88
C VAL A 113 17.43 -10.35 16.46
N TYR A 114 17.98 -11.27 17.22
CA TYR A 114 19.32 -11.84 17.02
C TYR A 114 19.19 -13.32 16.64
N ASP A 115 20.08 -13.79 15.80
CA ASP A 115 20.26 -15.19 15.44
C ASP A 115 21.69 -15.61 15.84
N HIS A 116 21.82 -16.58 16.75
CA HIS A 116 23.11 -16.99 17.33
C HIS A 116 23.92 -15.78 17.86
N GLY A 117 23.24 -14.82 18.49
CA GLY A 117 23.87 -13.63 19.08
C GLY A 117 24.18 -12.49 18.10
N GLU A 118 24.05 -12.69 16.79
CA GLU A 118 24.23 -11.66 15.77
C GLU A 118 22.91 -10.96 15.43
N LYS A 119 22.91 -9.63 15.30
CA LYS A 119 21.72 -8.84 14.95
C LYS A 119 21.23 -9.18 13.55
N MET A 120 20.09 -9.87 13.46
CA MET A 120 19.48 -10.33 12.23
C MET A 120 18.40 -9.38 11.72
N ALA A 121 17.55 -8.90 12.60
CA ALA A 121 16.41 -8.08 12.22
C ALA A 121 16.06 -7.03 13.27
N GLU A 122 15.29 -6.04 12.86
CA GLU A 122 14.65 -5.08 13.75
C GLU A 122 13.17 -4.95 13.42
N ILE A 123 12.30 -5.02 14.46
CA ILE A 123 10.84 -4.96 14.30
C ILE A 123 10.37 -3.61 14.82
N LEU A 124 9.77 -2.80 13.92
CA LEU A 124 9.38 -1.41 14.21
C LEU A 124 7.91 -1.16 13.88
N ALA A 125 7.32 -0.13 14.48
CA ALA A 125 5.97 0.29 14.21
C ALA A 125 5.94 1.62 13.45
N LEU A 126 5.06 1.74 12.45
CA LEU A 126 4.87 3.01 11.75
C LEU A 126 4.28 4.09 12.67
N SER A 127 3.44 3.72 13.62
CA SER A 127 2.81 4.67 14.55
C SER A 127 3.80 5.41 15.45
N THR A 128 5.00 4.85 15.65
CA THR A 128 6.06 5.40 16.50
C THR A 128 7.31 5.82 15.72
N TYR A 129 7.19 6.02 14.41
CA TYR A 129 8.30 6.37 13.50
C TYR A 129 9.17 7.53 13.98
N TYR A 130 8.58 8.47 14.73
CA TYR A 130 9.30 9.63 15.27
C TYR A 130 10.34 9.27 16.35
N ASN A 131 10.23 8.08 16.95
CA ASN A 131 11.20 7.55 17.91
C ASN A 131 12.40 6.87 17.20
N ASP A 132 12.26 6.54 15.92
CA ASP A 132 13.22 5.75 15.15
C ASP A 132 14.26 6.61 14.41
N LYS A 133 14.37 7.90 14.77
CA LYS A 133 15.37 8.79 14.19
C LYS A 133 16.79 8.28 14.51
N GLY A 134 17.54 7.94 13.47
CA GLY A 134 18.90 7.43 13.63
C GLY A 134 19.05 5.93 13.73
N VAL A 135 17.95 5.16 13.76
CA VAL A 135 17.96 3.69 13.83
C VAL A 135 18.46 3.05 12.52
N GLY A 136 18.44 3.76 11.41
CA GLY A 136 18.68 3.28 10.04
C GLY A 136 20.07 2.73 9.71
N TYR A 137 20.86 2.27 10.71
CA TYR A 137 22.13 1.65 10.49
C TYR A 137 22.23 0.32 11.24
N PHE A 138 22.20 -0.76 10.48
CA PHE A 138 23.00 -1.90 10.86
C PHE A 138 24.46 -1.47 10.60
N ASP A 139 25.35 -1.59 11.56
CA ASP A 139 26.77 -1.23 11.46
C ASP A 139 27.53 -1.99 10.35
N ASN A 140 26.82 -2.64 9.46
CA ASN A 140 27.37 -3.54 8.48
C ASN A 140 27.27 -2.96 7.09
N GLU A 141 28.41 -2.67 6.57
CA GLU A 141 28.75 -2.63 5.17
C GLU A 141 27.62 -2.17 4.23
N TRP A 142 27.59 -0.91 3.93
CA TRP A 142 26.78 -0.22 2.90
C TRP A 142 26.61 -1.00 1.59
N ASN A 143 27.39 -2.07 1.38
CA ASN A 143 27.38 -2.90 0.20
C ASN A 143 26.28 -3.97 0.18
N LEU A 144 25.67 -4.32 1.29
CA LEU A 144 24.67 -5.39 1.35
C LEU A 144 23.27 -4.96 0.92
N GLY A 145 22.96 -3.66 1.03
CA GLY A 145 21.64 -3.09 0.72
C GLY A 145 20.62 -3.37 1.83
N TYR A 146 19.38 -2.93 1.60
CA TYR A 146 18.31 -2.99 2.58
C TYR A 146 17.17 -3.88 2.12
N ASN A 147 16.76 -4.82 2.98
CA ASN A 147 15.51 -5.56 2.89
C ASN A 147 14.54 -5.04 3.95
N ILE A 148 13.40 -4.52 3.52
CA ILE A 148 12.37 -3.94 4.40
C ILE A 148 11.03 -4.59 4.05
N CYS A 149 10.25 -4.96 5.05
CA CYS A 149 8.88 -5.43 4.88
C CYS A 149 7.93 -4.61 5.75
N LEU A 150 6.91 -4.03 5.15
CA LEU A 150 5.73 -3.56 5.87
C LEU A 150 4.63 -4.61 5.72
N ASP A 151 4.40 -5.36 6.78
CA ASP A 151 3.43 -6.44 6.81
C ASP A 151 2.11 -5.96 7.41
N GLU A 152 1.00 -6.42 6.81
CA GLU A 152 -0.36 -5.98 7.14
C GLU A 152 -0.54 -4.45 7.04
N PHE A 153 -0.14 -3.87 5.90
CA PHE A 153 -0.22 -2.42 5.70
C PHE A 153 -1.65 -1.86 5.56
N GLN A 154 -2.65 -2.70 5.60
CA GLN A 154 -4.06 -2.31 5.54
C GLN A 154 -4.66 -2.33 6.92
N LEU A 155 -5.40 -1.27 7.26
CA LEU A 155 -6.19 -1.20 8.48
C LEU A 155 -7.38 -2.17 8.38
N GLU A 156 -7.65 -2.89 9.44
CA GLU A 156 -8.91 -3.65 9.60
C GLU A 156 -10.08 -2.66 9.76
N LYS A 157 -11.31 -3.09 9.41
CA LYS A 157 -12.51 -2.25 9.41
C LYS A 157 -12.74 -1.51 10.73
N ASP A 158 -12.51 -2.20 11.85
CA ASP A 158 -12.72 -1.65 13.20
C ASP A 158 -11.45 -1.09 13.84
N GLN A 159 -10.34 -1.08 13.11
CA GLN A 159 -9.07 -0.58 13.62
C GLN A 159 -9.04 0.95 13.55
N LYS A 160 -8.85 1.59 14.71
CA LYS A 160 -8.70 3.05 14.78
C LYS A 160 -7.47 3.50 14.00
N ARG A 161 -7.66 4.52 13.16
CA ARG A 161 -6.59 5.14 12.39
C ARG A 161 -5.67 5.94 13.33
N GLN A 162 -4.39 5.58 13.35
CA GLN A 162 -3.36 6.28 14.12
C GLN A 162 -2.56 7.23 13.21
N GLY A 163 -3.23 8.28 12.71
CA GLY A 163 -2.60 9.27 11.84
C GLY A 163 -2.60 8.90 10.34
N ASP A 164 -1.77 9.60 9.56
CA ASP A 164 -1.62 9.36 8.12
C ASP A 164 -0.56 8.28 7.86
N VAL A 165 -1.02 7.09 7.50
CA VAL A 165 -0.16 5.92 7.24
C VAL A 165 0.85 6.19 6.12
N CYS A 166 0.47 6.96 5.08
CA CYS A 166 1.41 7.30 4.00
C CYS A 166 2.52 8.22 4.50
N TYR A 167 2.16 9.23 5.30
CA TYR A 167 3.13 10.13 5.90
C TYR A 167 4.08 9.38 6.85
N GLN A 168 3.54 8.52 7.71
CA GLN A 168 4.32 7.68 8.62
C GLN A 168 5.28 6.77 7.85
N PHE A 169 4.80 6.12 6.77
CA PHE A 169 5.62 5.24 5.95
C PHE A 169 6.76 5.99 5.27
N VAL A 170 6.51 7.15 4.67
CA VAL A 170 7.55 7.96 4.02
C VAL A 170 8.62 8.37 5.03
N ASN A 171 8.21 8.89 6.21
CA ASN A 171 9.16 9.29 7.24
C ASN A 171 9.94 8.09 7.80
N GLN A 172 9.30 6.92 7.95
CA GLN A 172 10.01 5.73 8.37
C GLN A 172 11.06 5.29 7.32
N MET A 173 10.76 5.39 6.03
CA MET A 173 11.75 5.14 5.00
C MET A 173 12.93 6.13 5.08
N GLU A 174 12.66 7.41 5.31
CA GLU A 174 13.73 8.40 5.54
C GLU A 174 14.58 8.07 6.79
N ASN A 175 13.97 7.56 7.86
CA ASN A 175 14.72 7.11 9.03
C ASN A 175 15.62 5.90 8.73
N LEU A 176 15.13 4.94 7.94
CA LEU A 176 15.82 3.67 7.71
C LEU A 176 16.84 3.72 6.59
N VAL A 177 16.50 4.30 5.44
CA VAL A 177 17.35 4.20 4.23
C VAL A 177 17.96 5.54 3.82
N ARG A 178 17.48 6.66 4.36
CA ARG A 178 17.99 8.01 4.09
C ARG A 178 18.22 8.27 2.59
N SER A 179 19.44 8.67 2.22
CA SER A 179 19.82 8.97 0.83
C SER A 179 20.17 7.74 0.00
N THR A 180 19.99 6.51 0.54
CA THR A 180 20.31 5.28 -0.19
C THR A 180 19.39 5.11 -1.40
N LYS A 181 19.96 4.93 -2.57
CA LYS A 181 19.22 4.82 -3.85
C LYS A 181 19.29 3.42 -4.46
N GLU A 182 20.25 2.63 -4.04
CA GLU A 182 20.58 1.34 -4.65
C GLU A 182 20.39 0.19 -3.67
N LYS A 183 20.23 -1.02 -4.22
CA LYS A 183 20.09 -2.26 -3.45
C LYS A 183 18.95 -2.24 -2.41
N LEU A 184 17.87 -1.51 -2.71
CA LEU A 184 16.68 -1.46 -1.88
C LEU A 184 15.65 -2.49 -2.34
N ARG A 185 15.08 -3.23 -1.40
CA ARG A 185 13.92 -4.09 -1.60
C ARG A 185 12.92 -3.86 -0.48
N ILE A 186 11.82 -3.23 -0.83
CA ILE A 186 10.77 -2.85 0.11
C ILE A 186 9.52 -3.65 -0.24
N PHE A 187 9.18 -4.62 0.58
CA PHE A 187 7.98 -5.43 0.45
C PHE A 187 6.83 -4.80 1.23
N LEU A 188 5.68 -4.73 0.59
CA LEU A 188 4.44 -4.26 1.20
C LEU A 188 3.42 -5.40 1.10
N ILE A 189 3.05 -6.00 2.22
CA ILE A 189 2.15 -7.15 2.26
C ILE A 189 0.81 -6.71 2.82
N GLY A 190 -0.24 -6.90 2.03
CA GLY A 190 -1.62 -6.57 2.42
C GLY A 190 -2.54 -7.76 2.26
N ASN A 191 -3.55 -7.81 3.14
CA ASN A 191 -4.69 -8.68 2.92
C ASN A 191 -5.65 -7.99 1.94
N THR A 192 -6.50 -8.75 1.31
CA THR A 192 -7.59 -8.19 0.53
C THR A 192 -8.71 -7.84 1.49
N LEU A 193 -8.93 -6.57 1.69
CA LEU A 193 -9.99 -6.02 2.53
C LEU A 193 -11.03 -5.30 1.67
N GLU A 194 -12.15 -4.95 2.27
CA GLU A 194 -13.28 -4.28 1.61
C GLU A 194 -12.90 -2.95 0.97
N GLU A 195 -11.86 -2.25 1.45
CA GLU A 195 -11.40 -0.99 0.92
C GLU A 195 -9.94 -1.02 0.48
N ALA A 196 -9.64 -0.25 -0.57
CA ALA A 196 -8.27 -0.05 -1.00
C ALA A 196 -7.46 0.73 0.05
N SER A 197 -6.27 0.26 0.33
CA SER A 197 -5.37 0.92 1.27
C SER A 197 -4.87 2.28 0.76
N ASP A 198 -4.68 3.22 1.68
CA ASP A 198 -4.05 4.51 1.40
C ASP A 198 -2.63 4.35 0.82
N ILE A 199 -1.89 3.33 1.23
CA ILE A 199 -0.55 3.02 0.72
C ILE A 199 -0.56 2.85 -0.81
N LEU A 200 -1.61 2.25 -1.39
CA LEU A 200 -1.71 2.09 -2.85
C LEU A 200 -1.81 3.43 -3.57
N THR A 201 -2.34 4.46 -2.92
CA THR A 201 -2.42 5.80 -3.52
C THR A 201 -1.06 6.44 -3.78
N MET A 202 -0.02 6.07 -3.03
CA MET A 202 1.36 6.56 -3.27
C MET A 202 1.92 6.07 -4.60
N PHE A 203 1.43 4.93 -5.09
CA PHE A 203 1.82 4.37 -6.38
C PHE A 203 0.93 4.85 -7.54
N ASP A 204 -0.07 5.71 -7.27
CA ASP A 204 -1.07 6.18 -8.24
C ASP A 204 -1.80 5.03 -8.94
N PHE A 205 -1.96 3.89 -8.25
CA PHE A 205 -2.56 2.70 -8.83
C PHE A 205 -3.26 1.84 -7.78
N ILE A 206 -4.49 1.41 -8.10
CA ILE A 206 -5.25 0.41 -7.35
C ILE A 206 -5.59 -0.72 -8.31
N PRO A 207 -5.17 -1.97 -8.05
CA PRO A 207 -5.49 -3.10 -8.92
C PRO A 207 -6.98 -3.46 -8.79
N GLU A 208 -7.68 -3.52 -9.91
CA GLU A 208 -9.10 -3.93 -9.98
C GLU A 208 -9.28 -5.41 -10.33
N GLN A 209 -8.25 -6.04 -10.86
CA GLN A 209 -8.27 -7.44 -11.28
C GLN A 209 -7.03 -8.16 -10.76
N TYR A 210 -7.15 -9.46 -10.60
CA TYR A 210 -6.00 -10.31 -10.26
C TYR A 210 -4.91 -10.23 -11.33
N GLY A 211 -3.67 -10.23 -10.91
CA GLY A 211 -2.56 -10.20 -11.84
C GLY A 211 -1.35 -9.42 -11.33
N ARG A 212 -0.33 -9.33 -12.19
CA ARG A 212 0.88 -8.55 -11.93
C ARG A 212 0.87 -7.25 -12.69
N TYR A 213 1.11 -6.15 -11.95
CA TYR A 213 1.19 -4.80 -12.47
C TYR A 213 2.60 -4.23 -12.28
N LYS A 214 3.10 -3.51 -13.31
CA LYS A 214 4.43 -2.92 -13.32
C LYS A 214 4.34 -1.40 -13.46
N ILE A 215 4.52 -0.70 -12.36
CA ILE A 215 4.43 0.76 -12.29
C ILE A 215 5.84 1.34 -12.34
N ARG A 216 6.39 1.44 -13.58
CA ARG A 216 7.79 1.81 -13.83
C ARG A 216 8.18 3.15 -13.21
N LYS A 217 7.34 4.19 -13.33
CA LYS A 217 7.60 5.53 -12.76
C LYS A 217 7.81 5.51 -11.26
N LYS A 218 7.16 4.59 -10.54
CA LYS A 218 7.25 4.42 -9.09
C LYS A 218 8.20 3.29 -8.68
N LYS A 219 8.92 2.68 -9.62
CA LYS A 219 9.75 1.49 -9.38
C LYS A 219 9.03 0.41 -8.56
N CYS A 220 7.74 0.18 -8.88
CA CYS A 220 6.86 -0.69 -8.12
C CYS A 220 6.32 -1.84 -8.97
N ILE A 221 6.26 -3.02 -8.37
CA ILE A 221 5.51 -4.19 -8.87
C ILE A 221 4.44 -4.51 -7.87
N ILE A 222 3.22 -4.73 -8.36
CA ILE A 222 2.10 -5.17 -7.54
C ILE A 222 1.65 -6.54 -8.03
N ASP A 223 1.66 -7.53 -7.17
CA ASP A 223 1.01 -8.82 -7.38
C ASP A 223 -0.30 -8.84 -6.61
N TYR A 224 -1.43 -8.85 -7.34
CA TYR A 224 -2.75 -9.08 -6.78
C TYR A 224 -3.13 -10.54 -7.04
N LEU A 225 -3.08 -11.35 -5.98
CA LEU A 225 -3.15 -12.80 -6.06
C LEU A 225 -4.59 -13.30 -6.12
N PRO A 226 -4.95 -14.09 -7.14
CA PRO A 226 -6.21 -14.83 -7.10
C PRO A 226 -6.13 -15.95 -6.04
N PRO A 227 -7.25 -16.36 -5.44
CA PRO A 227 -7.31 -17.56 -4.63
C PRO A 227 -7.06 -18.80 -5.51
N SER A 228 -6.07 -19.61 -5.14
CA SER A 228 -5.83 -20.88 -5.86
C SER A 228 -6.93 -21.88 -5.55
N GLU A 229 -7.14 -22.88 -6.43
CA GLU A 229 -8.13 -23.94 -6.18
C GLU A 229 -7.79 -24.75 -4.92
N LYS A 230 -6.52 -25.02 -4.66
CA LYS A 230 -6.08 -25.67 -3.41
C LYS A 230 -6.38 -24.81 -2.17
N TYR A 231 -6.22 -23.49 -2.28
CA TYR A 231 -6.63 -22.56 -1.22
C TYR A 231 -8.13 -22.66 -0.94
N LYS A 232 -8.96 -22.62 -1.96
CA LYS A 232 -10.42 -22.74 -1.83
C LYS A 232 -10.82 -24.08 -1.20
N GLN A 233 -10.23 -25.19 -1.65
CA GLN A 233 -10.47 -26.52 -1.08
C GLN A 233 -10.11 -26.59 0.40
N ARG A 234 -8.96 -26.05 0.80
CA ARG A 234 -8.52 -26.00 2.21
C ARG A 234 -9.46 -25.16 3.08
N ARG A 235 -9.99 -24.06 2.52
CA ARG A 235 -10.90 -23.17 3.23
C ARG A 235 -12.33 -23.73 3.34
N LYS A 236 -12.72 -24.63 2.46
CA LYS A 236 -14.06 -25.21 2.45
C LYS A 236 -14.36 -25.95 3.76
N GLY A 237 -15.52 -25.62 4.36
CA GLY A 237 -15.96 -26.21 5.62
C GLY A 237 -15.26 -25.67 6.88
N THR A 238 -14.40 -24.66 6.77
CA THR A 238 -13.89 -23.97 7.96
C THR A 238 -15.01 -23.14 8.62
N VAL A 239 -14.85 -22.81 9.91
CA VAL A 239 -15.84 -21.99 10.65
C VAL A 239 -16.13 -20.68 9.91
N ALA A 240 -15.11 -20.06 9.37
CA ALA A 240 -15.28 -18.80 8.64
C ALA A 240 -16.00 -18.99 7.29
N ASP A 241 -15.79 -20.10 6.58
CA ASP A 241 -16.52 -20.45 5.36
C ASP A 241 -18.00 -20.70 5.66
N LEU A 242 -18.29 -21.38 6.76
CA LEU A 242 -19.67 -21.65 7.20
C LEU A 242 -20.43 -20.38 7.60
N LEU A 243 -19.75 -19.41 8.22
CA LEU A 243 -20.40 -18.20 8.73
C LEU A 243 -20.48 -17.07 7.69
N THR A 244 -19.48 -16.93 6.83
CA THR A 244 -19.35 -15.83 5.87
C THR A 244 -18.69 -16.27 4.57
N PRO A 245 -19.32 -17.12 3.76
CA PRO A 245 -18.69 -17.68 2.56
C PRO A 245 -18.33 -16.62 1.51
N GLU A 246 -19.03 -15.48 1.51
CA GLU A 246 -18.82 -14.38 0.57
C GLU A 246 -17.90 -13.25 1.11
N ALA A 247 -17.37 -13.39 2.33
CA ALA A 247 -16.51 -12.37 2.89
C ALA A 247 -15.26 -12.14 2.02
N SER A 248 -14.85 -10.89 1.84
CA SER A 248 -13.69 -10.49 1.02
C SER A 248 -12.40 -11.22 1.41
N ASN A 249 -12.26 -11.60 2.69
CA ASN A 249 -11.16 -12.40 3.20
C ASN A 249 -11.07 -13.79 2.56
N PHE A 250 -12.19 -14.30 2.01
CA PHE A 250 -12.30 -15.61 1.34
C PHE A 250 -12.26 -15.46 -0.18
N THR A 251 -13.04 -14.51 -0.72
CA THR A 251 -13.10 -14.28 -2.16
C THR A 251 -11.83 -13.64 -2.69
N ASN A 252 -11.06 -13.02 -1.80
CA ASN A 252 -9.85 -12.27 -2.14
C ASN A 252 -10.14 -11.10 -3.09
N GLU A 253 -11.33 -10.56 -3.05
CA GLU A 253 -11.74 -9.42 -3.85
C GLU A 253 -11.72 -8.14 -3.03
N ILE A 254 -11.19 -7.07 -3.61
CA ILE A 254 -11.29 -5.74 -3.03
C ILE A 254 -12.67 -5.20 -3.40
N ALA A 255 -13.51 -4.93 -2.41
CA ALA A 255 -14.78 -4.29 -2.64
C ALA A 255 -14.56 -2.80 -2.98
N PHE A 256 -15.12 -2.39 -4.10
CA PHE A 256 -15.15 -0.99 -4.53
C PHE A 256 -16.60 -0.56 -4.70
N ASP A 257 -16.95 0.58 -4.17
CA ASP A 257 -18.20 1.23 -4.57
C ASP A 257 -18.03 1.83 -5.98
N ARG A 258 -18.38 1.02 -6.98
CA ARG A 258 -18.29 1.42 -8.39
C ARG A 258 -19.41 2.35 -8.81
N SER A 259 -20.46 2.51 -8.01
CA SER A 259 -21.58 3.40 -8.32
C SER A 259 -21.14 4.87 -8.38
N LEU A 260 -20.11 5.23 -7.64
CA LEU A 260 -19.52 6.56 -7.64
C LEU A 260 -18.49 6.80 -8.76
N ILE A 261 -18.22 5.82 -9.63
CA ILE A 261 -17.23 5.97 -10.69
C ILE A 261 -17.87 6.32 -12.02
N TRP A 262 -17.60 7.53 -12.51
CA TRP A 262 -18.06 8.03 -13.79
C TRP A 262 -17.19 7.52 -14.94
N LYS A 263 -17.81 6.79 -15.87
CA LYS A 263 -17.14 6.23 -17.05
C LYS A 263 -17.45 7.01 -18.35
N GLY A 264 -18.39 7.96 -18.29
CA GLY A 264 -18.78 8.76 -19.44
C GLY A 264 -17.72 9.78 -19.88
N ARG A 265 -18.03 10.54 -20.92
CA ARG A 265 -17.18 11.64 -21.39
C ARG A 265 -17.24 12.81 -20.40
N LEU A 266 -16.11 13.46 -20.17
CA LEU A 266 -16.02 14.71 -19.44
C LEU A 266 -16.21 15.85 -20.43
N GLU A 267 -17.21 16.73 -20.21
CA GLU A 267 -17.56 17.75 -21.18
C GLU A 267 -17.09 19.14 -20.77
N LYS A 268 -17.54 19.64 -19.63
CA LYS A 268 -17.29 21.02 -19.21
C LYS A 268 -16.67 21.08 -17.81
N PRO A 269 -15.42 21.60 -17.68
CA PRO A 269 -14.84 21.88 -16.38
C PRO A 269 -15.54 23.11 -15.76
N THR A 270 -16.02 22.99 -14.53
CA THR A 270 -16.81 24.02 -13.84
C THR A 270 -16.07 24.72 -12.72
N ALA A 271 -15.24 23.98 -11.97
CA ALA A 271 -14.47 24.53 -10.86
C ALA A 271 -13.17 23.76 -10.62
N ILE A 272 -12.26 24.36 -9.87
CA ILE A 272 -11.08 23.69 -9.35
C ILE A 272 -11.12 23.77 -7.82
N ILE A 273 -11.05 22.60 -7.16
CA ILE A 273 -10.97 22.47 -5.71
C ILE A 273 -9.49 22.35 -5.32
N HIS A 274 -9.03 23.21 -4.43
CA HIS A 274 -7.65 23.31 -3.97
C HIS A 274 -7.55 22.85 -2.51
N PHE A 275 -6.88 21.73 -2.25
CA PHE A 275 -6.49 21.28 -0.91
C PHE A 275 -5.09 21.77 -0.52
N SER A 276 -4.22 21.93 -1.53
CA SER A 276 -2.87 22.49 -1.40
C SER A 276 -2.39 23.09 -2.73
N LYS A 277 -1.17 23.63 -2.77
CA LYS A 277 -0.55 24.07 -4.04
C LYS A 277 -0.41 22.93 -5.05
N THR A 278 -0.21 21.71 -4.58
CA THR A 278 0.03 20.51 -5.42
C THR A 278 -1.16 19.57 -5.49
N GLU A 279 -2.06 19.59 -4.50
CA GLU A 279 -3.23 18.71 -4.46
C GLU A 279 -4.49 19.48 -4.88
N LYS A 280 -4.88 19.27 -6.13
CA LYS A 280 -6.00 19.95 -6.76
C LYS A 280 -6.85 18.96 -7.52
N TYR A 281 -8.15 19.24 -7.59
CA TYR A 281 -9.13 18.44 -8.31
C TYR A 281 -10.00 19.34 -9.18
N THR A 282 -10.23 18.93 -10.42
CA THR A 282 -11.16 19.62 -11.31
C THR A 282 -12.55 19.02 -11.18
N VAL A 283 -13.55 19.87 -11.01
CA VAL A 283 -14.96 19.51 -11.03
C VAL A 283 -15.47 19.64 -12.46
N TRP A 284 -16.10 18.59 -12.96
CA TRP A 284 -16.67 18.52 -14.29
C TRP A 284 -18.19 18.39 -14.19
N ASP A 285 -18.91 19.12 -15.04
CA ASP A 285 -20.37 19.06 -15.11
C ASP A 285 -21.06 19.23 -13.73
N GLY A 286 -20.39 19.99 -12.84
CA GLY A 286 -20.88 20.33 -11.51
C GLY A 286 -20.73 19.26 -10.42
N LYS A 287 -20.44 18.01 -10.77
CA LYS A 287 -20.42 16.90 -9.79
C LYS A 287 -19.34 15.82 -10.00
N ILE A 288 -18.64 15.82 -11.13
CA ILE A 288 -17.66 14.80 -11.44
C ILE A 288 -16.27 15.31 -11.06
N ILE A 289 -15.56 14.58 -10.20
CA ILE A 289 -14.25 14.93 -9.69
C ILE A 289 -13.18 14.15 -10.45
N ALA A 290 -12.19 14.88 -11.00
CA ALA A 290 -10.98 14.32 -11.58
C ALA A 290 -9.74 14.97 -10.96
N GLN A 291 -8.59 14.29 -10.97
CA GLN A 291 -7.33 14.94 -10.62
C GLN A 291 -7.07 16.08 -11.63
N HIS A 292 -6.69 17.25 -11.11
CA HIS A 292 -6.39 18.41 -11.94
C HIS A 292 -5.18 18.13 -12.85
N ASN A 293 -5.32 18.45 -14.14
CA ASN A 293 -4.29 18.24 -15.15
C ASN A 293 -4.17 19.46 -16.09
N GLY A 294 -4.14 20.66 -15.49
CA GLY A 294 -3.96 21.92 -16.21
C GLY A 294 -5.24 22.51 -16.83
N GLU A 295 -6.42 22.02 -16.44
CA GLU A 295 -7.70 22.60 -16.85
C GLU A 295 -7.81 24.05 -16.34
N ARG A 296 -8.47 24.91 -17.13
CA ARG A 296 -8.76 26.30 -16.77
C ARG A 296 -10.22 26.44 -16.39
N CYS A 297 -10.48 26.95 -15.18
CA CYS A 297 -11.83 27.26 -14.72
C CYS A 297 -11.85 28.65 -14.11
N GLN A 298 -13.00 29.32 -14.22
CA GLN A 298 -13.21 30.63 -13.58
C GLN A 298 -13.37 30.49 -12.07
N THR A 299 -14.03 29.42 -11.63
CA THR A 299 -14.29 29.17 -10.21
C THR A 299 -13.14 28.36 -9.58
N ASN A 300 -12.56 28.89 -8.51
CA ASN A 300 -11.57 28.22 -7.70
C ASN A 300 -12.07 28.15 -6.26
N ILE A 301 -12.09 26.96 -5.67
CA ILE A 301 -12.59 26.70 -4.33
C ILE A 301 -11.42 26.29 -3.45
N ALA A 302 -11.05 27.14 -2.50
CA ALA A 302 -10.03 26.83 -1.50
C ALA A 302 -10.65 26.01 -0.35
N MET A 303 -10.07 24.89 -0.02
CA MET A 303 -10.50 24.05 1.12
C MET A 303 -9.82 24.46 2.43
N ARG A 304 -8.83 25.34 2.37
CA ARG A 304 -8.06 25.87 3.52
C ARG A 304 -7.64 27.32 3.24
N PRO A 305 -7.46 28.18 4.29
CA PRO A 305 -7.19 29.60 4.13
C PRO A 305 -5.77 29.97 3.69
N TYR A 306 -4.84 29.03 3.54
CA TYR A 306 -3.41 29.29 3.27
C TYR A 306 -3.04 29.34 1.77
N ILE A 307 -3.99 29.19 0.88
CA ILE A 307 -3.79 29.26 -0.57
C ILE A 307 -4.08 30.70 -1.00
N ASP A 308 -3.33 31.21 -1.98
CA ASP A 308 -3.53 32.56 -2.58
C ASP A 308 -4.86 32.64 -3.37
N LEU A 309 -5.94 32.22 -2.72
CA LEU A 309 -7.30 32.18 -3.25
C LEU A 309 -8.26 32.68 -2.17
N ILE A 310 -9.35 33.26 -2.61
CA ILE A 310 -10.43 33.64 -1.70
C ILE A 310 -10.97 32.36 -1.03
N PHE A 311 -10.77 32.24 0.27
CA PHE A 311 -11.32 31.19 1.08
C PHE A 311 -12.68 31.63 1.62
N THR A 312 -13.72 30.85 1.34
CA THR A 312 -15.02 31.01 1.97
C THR A 312 -15.43 29.69 2.63
N THR A 313 -15.80 29.78 3.90
CA THR A 313 -16.29 28.60 4.64
C THR A 313 -17.52 28.01 3.98
N GLN A 314 -18.38 28.83 3.43
CA GLN A 314 -19.60 28.40 2.73
C GLN A 314 -19.31 27.45 1.55
N LEU A 315 -18.37 27.80 0.67
CA LEU A 315 -18.01 26.94 -0.48
C LEU A 315 -17.33 25.64 -0.03
N ARG A 316 -16.48 25.69 0.98
CA ARG A 316 -15.89 24.51 1.58
C ARG A 316 -16.96 23.58 2.14
N ASP A 317 -17.91 24.12 2.90
CA ASP A 317 -18.94 23.36 3.58
C ASP A 317 -19.91 22.73 2.57
N GLN A 318 -20.22 23.42 1.47
CA GLN A 318 -20.97 22.86 0.33
C GLN A 318 -20.25 21.65 -0.29
N VAL A 319 -18.95 21.71 -0.50
CA VAL A 319 -18.17 20.56 -1.02
C VAL A 319 -18.20 19.39 -0.05
N ILE A 320 -18.10 19.66 1.26
CA ILE A 320 -18.17 18.63 2.31
C ILE A 320 -19.57 18.01 2.34
N GLU A 321 -20.61 18.80 2.25
CA GLU A 321 -22.00 18.34 2.21
C GLU A 321 -22.28 17.43 0.98
N LEU A 322 -21.84 17.84 -0.19
CA LEU A 322 -21.96 17.01 -1.41
C LEU A 322 -21.21 15.69 -1.27
N PHE A 323 -20.06 15.72 -0.61
CA PHE A 323 -19.29 14.51 -0.32
C PHE A 323 -20.02 13.59 0.67
N ASP A 324 -20.55 14.13 1.76
CA ASP A 324 -21.25 13.36 2.80
C ASP A 324 -22.56 12.75 2.27
N ASN A 325 -23.26 13.46 1.40
CA ASN A 325 -24.47 13.00 0.73
C ASN A 325 -24.18 12.05 -0.45
N ARG A 326 -22.91 11.65 -0.69
CA ARG A 326 -22.48 10.82 -1.83
C ARG A 326 -22.96 11.35 -3.20
N ALA A 327 -23.12 12.68 -3.30
CA ALA A 327 -23.55 13.34 -4.52
C ALA A 327 -22.43 13.54 -5.55
N LEU A 328 -21.17 13.35 -5.16
CA LEU A 328 -20.00 13.47 -6.02
C LEU A 328 -19.69 12.16 -6.72
N LEU A 329 -19.38 12.24 -8.01
CA LEU A 329 -18.88 11.14 -8.82
C LEU A 329 -17.37 11.33 -9.06
N TYR A 330 -16.65 10.26 -9.31
CA TYR A 330 -15.21 10.32 -9.49
C TYR A 330 -14.78 9.71 -10.81
N ARG A 331 -13.77 10.28 -11.45
CA ARG A 331 -13.27 9.79 -12.74
C ARG A 331 -12.71 8.37 -12.66
N ASN A 332 -12.11 8.01 -11.53
CA ASN A 332 -11.55 6.69 -11.27
C ASN A 332 -11.38 6.44 -9.76
N LEU A 333 -11.07 5.21 -9.38
CA LEU A 333 -10.89 4.80 -7.99
C LEU A 333 -9.77 5.56 -7.26
N ILE A 334 -8.68 5.88 -7.96
CA ILE A 334 -7.58 6.67 -7.38
C ILE A 334 -8.05 8.07 -7.00
N THR A 335 -8.77 8.74 -7.89
CA THR A 335 -9.35 10.06 -7.61
C THR A 335 -10.30 9.99 -6.42
N ASN A 336 -11.20 9.00 -6.40
CA ASN A 336 -12.10 8.78 -5.28
C ASN A 336 -11.32 8.63 -3.95
N LYS A 337 -10.37 7.72 -3.89
CA LYS A 337 -9.61 7.45 -2.65
C LYS A 337 -8.79 8.66 -2.18
N LYS A 338 -8.10 9.34 -3.10
CA LYS A 338 -7.33 10.55 -2.78
C LYS A 338 -8.22 11.69 -2.30
N PHE A 339 -9.34 11.92 -2.97
CA PHE A 339 -10.29 12.96 -2.59
C PHE A 339 -10.92 12.69 -1.23
N GLN A 340 -11.33 11.44 -0.96
CA GLN A 340 -11.80 11.03 0.37
C GLN A 340 -10.78 11.31 1.47
N LYS A 341 -9.51 10.95 1.22
CA LYS A 341 -8.42 11.22 2.16
C LYS A 341 -8.25 12.72 2.41
N ALA A 342 -8.25 13.53 1.36
CA ALA A 342 -8.10 14.98 1.46
C ALA A 342 -9.24 15.63 2.26
N ILE A 343 -10.50 15.22 2.01
CA ILE A 343 -11.68 15.68 2.77
C ILE A 343 -11.56 15.29 4.25
N GLN A 344 -11.17 14.05 4.55
CA GLN A 344 -11.05 13.58 5.94
C GLN A 344 -10.00 14.37 6.75
N LEU A 345 -8.95 14.88 6.09
CA LEU A 345 -7.92 15.68 6.75
C LEU A 345 -8.37 17.11 7.09
N ILE A 346 -9.44 17.61 6.47
CA ILE A 346 -9.98 18.96 6.71
C ILE A 346 -11.26 18.97 7.55
N LYS A 347 -11.93 17.83 7.66
CA LYS A 347 -13.09 17.71 8.56
C LYS A 347 -12.66 17.87 10.00
N PRO A 348 -13.43 18.60 10.83
CA PRO A 348 -13.18 18.62 12.26
C PRO A 348 -13.23 17.19 12.80
N ARG A 349 -12.25 16.83 13.61
CA ARG A 349 -12.29 15.56 14.31
C ARG A 349 -13.53 15.58 15.21
N LYS A 350 -14.48 14.67 14.96
CA LYS A 350 -15.55 14.43 15.93
C LYS A 350 -14.85 14.00 17.23
N GLN A 351 -15.00 14.82 18.28
CA GLN A 351 -14.54 14.54 19.63
C GLN A 351 -15.19 13.28 20.17
#